data_9f96cad4d556253f3cd22d4883cd372a
#
_entry.id   9f96cad4d556253f3cd22d4883cd372a
#
_cell.length_a   1.000
_cell.length_b   1.000
_cell.length_c   1.000
_cell.angle_alpha   90.00
_cell.angle_beta   90.00
_cell.angle_gamma   90.00
#
_symmetry.space_group_name_H-M   'P 1'
#
loop_
_entity.id
_entity.type
_entity.pdbx_description
1 polymer ?
#
loop_
_entity_poly.entity_id
_entity_poly.type
_entity_poly.pdbx_seq_one_letter_code
_entity_poly.pdbx_strand_id
1 'polypeptide(L)'
;MLDLSALRKNKITLEDYNYKQDIDNRLLMAQFTSMDLEVLEEILYSSISIPIRKLAKSLDLGDEELLPILQKLSKTGLFKFDGDAICVDKEIRKYFETQVLKFDSEFTPGMEFLQSLLRKVPIHVLPVWYAIPRTSNNIFDSLVEKYLLTPQIFQRYLAELNFGDPVLTAIVNDVYNAVDFKVLGKDIIEKYNLTRPAFEELLLFLEFNFVCCLGYEKIEDEWKEIVTPFQEWRDYLMFLKETESSPIVTADRIVKRRGGDFAFIHDLAALLTMAKKTPIALAPDKSGRQLATKAFVTSFAAKIEEKESDSPEFLNYFSKLLAKACLLKLADIVDGRLYALEAANDWLDMRLENRAMFLYRHPLNKLISDLIPAQICTERNVREAEKSIVRALSSEWIYFDDFIHGVIVPLGDDSMIMLKRQGKIWKYALPCYSEEELALIKATVLEWLFEFGVTSVGMHDGKECFYITPFGQSLFGR
;
A
#
# COMPACT_ATOMS: atom_id res chain seq x y z
N MET A 1 0.60 7.45 -30.83
CA MET A 1 1.45 6.44 -30.17
C MET A 1 2.51 7.24 -29.41
N LEU A 2 2.26 7.60 -28.14
CA LEU A 2 3.23 8.25 -27.28
C LEU A 2 4.22 7.18 -26.84
N ASP A 3 5.47 7.38 -27.18
CA ASP A 3 6.57 6.49 -26.80
C ASP A 3 6.80 6.64 -25.29
N LEU A 4 6.16 5.76 -24.50
CA LEU A 4 6.23 5.71 -23.04
C LEU A 4 7.50 5.00 -22.53
N SER A 5 8.48 4.76 -23.39
CA SER A 5 9.68 3.98 -23.09
C SER A 5 10.90 4.79 -22.62
N ALA A 6 10.76 6.06 -22.28
CA ALA A 6 11.82 6.77 -21.61
C ALA A 6 11.86 6.43 -20.12
N LEU A 7 12.25 5.20 -19.80
CA LEU A 7 12.65 4.80 -18.47
C LEU A 7 13.63 5.84 -17.91
N ARG A 8 13.40 6.34 -16.73
CA ARG A 8 14.21 7.38 -16.11
C ARG A 8 15.64 6.86 -15.95
N LYS A 9 16.58 7.48 -16.67
CA LYS A 9 17.99 7.10 -16.51
C LYS A 9 18.42 7.41 -15.07
N ASN A 10 18.92 6.39 -14.37
CA ASN A 10 19.53 6.57 -13.06
C ASN A 10 20.76 7.48 -13.22
N LYS A 11 20.87 8.50 -12.36
CA LYS A 11 21.96 9.49 -12.37
C LYS A 11 22.92 9.34 -11.19
N ILE A 12 22.67 8.35 -10.33
CA ILE A 12 23.52 8.09 -9.17
C ILE A 12 24.80 7.45 -9.65
N THR A 13 25.92 8.05 -9.31
CA THR A 13 27.27 7.58 -9.64
C THR A 13 28.11 7.56 -8.37
N LEU A 14 28.51 6.40 -7.92
CA LEU A 14 29.21 6.24 -6.65
C LEU A 14 30.54 7.00 -6.62
N GLU A 15 31.19 7.16 -7.77
CA GLU A 15 32.46 7.92 -7.91
C GLU A 15 32.34 9.41 -7.55
N ASP A 16 31.12 9.95 -7.43
CA ASP A 16 30.92 11.35 -7.04
C ASP A 16 31.25 11.63 -5.57
N TYR A 17 31.55 10.60 -4.77
CA TYR A 17 32.06 10.71 -3.40
C TYR A 17 33.09 9.62 -3.09
N ASN A 18 33.70 9.64 -1.90
CA ASN A 18 34.73 8.66 -1.51
C ASN A 18 34.10 7.31 -1.11
N TYR A 19 33.42 6.65 -2.04
CA TYR A 19 32.69 5.40 -1.77
C TYR A 19 33.63 4.21 -1.46
N LYS A 20 34.87 4.22 -1.97
CA LYS A 20 35.84 3.13 -1.72
C LYS A 20 36.14 2.99 -0.24
N GLN A 21 36.33 4.10 0.47
CA GLN A 21 36.52 4.09 1.92
C GLN A 21 35.28 3.53 2.66
N ASP A 22 34.08 3.83 2.17
CA ASP A 22 32.84 3.28 2.71
C ASP A 22 32.76 1.78 2.50
N ILE A 23 33.11 1.29 1.31
CA ILE A 23 33.21 -0.15 1.03
C ILE A 23 34.23 -0.83 1.93
N ASP A 24 35.45 -0.30 2.06
CA ASP A 24 36.50 -0.88 2.92
C ASP A 24 36.02 -1.01 4.37
N ASN A 25 35.34 0.01 4.89
CA ASN A 25 34.76 -0.01 6.24
C ASN A 25 33.64 -1.06 6.36
N ARG A 26 32.77 -1.21 5.38
CA ARG A 26 31.73 -2.22 5.34
C ARG A 26 32.29 -3.64 5.31
N LEU A 27 33.31 -3.87 4.50
CA LEU A 27 34.02 -5.16 4.43
C LEU A 27 34.64 -5.55 5.77
N LEU A 28 35.13 -4.58 6.53
CA LEU A 28 35.68 -4.83 7.84
C LEU A 28 34.58 -5.10 8.88
N MET A 29 33.49 -4.31 8.84
CA MET A 29 32.35 -4.46 9.75
C MET A 29 31.65 -5.82 9.59
N ALA A 30 31.59 -6.35 8.37
CA ALA A 30 31.05 -7.67 8.10
C ALA A 30 31.79 -8.83 8.81
N GLN A 31 32.98 -8.56 9.31
CA GLN A 31 33.82 -9.53 10.06
C GLN A 31 33.80 -9.27 11.57
N PHE A 32 32.96 -8.35 12.07
CA PHE A 32 32.92 -8.04 13.50
C PHE A 32 32.23 -9.16 14.28
N THR A 33 32.89 -9.57 15.35
CA THR A 33 32.31 -10.41 16.38
C THR A 33 31.60 -9.55 17.42
N SER A 34 30.81 -10.17 18.29
CA SER A 34 30.17 -9.44 19.41
C SER A 34 31.21 -8.69 20.27
N MET A 35 32.36 -9.30 20.49
CA MET A 35 33.45 -8.67 21.25
C MET A 35 34.08 -7.47 20.52
N ASP A 36 34.25 -7.56 19.19
CA ASP A 36 34.72 -6.42 18.38
C ASP A 36 33.77 -5.22 18.51
N LEU A 37 32.45 -5.50 18.55
CA LEU A 37 31.42 -4.46 18.70
C LEU A 37 31.41 -3.84 20.07
N GLU A 38 31.55 -4.63 21.14
CA GLU A 38 31.65 -4.12 22.51
C GLU A 38 32.86 -3.19 22.70
N VAL A 39 34.01 -3.61 22.14
CA VAL A 39 35.24 -2.77 22.15
C VAL A 39 35.02 -1.49 21.32
N LEU A 40 34.41 -1.61 20.15
CA LEU A 40 34.10 -0.45 19.30
C LEU A 40 33.18 0.53 20.02
N GLU A 41 32.10 0.07 20.63
CA GLU A 41 31.14 0.90 21.35
C GLU A 41 31.81 1.62 22.51
N GLU A 42 32.62 0.92 23.32
CA GLU A 42 33.36 1.54 24.41
C GLU A 42 34.32 2.65 23.92
N ILE A 43 34.96 2.44 22.76
CA ILE A 43 35.80 3.48 22.13
C ILE A 43 34.95 4.68 21.69
N LEU A 44 33.81 4.42 21.07
CA LEU A 44 32.92 5.47 20.54
C LEU A 44 32.33 6.36 21.64
N TYR A 45 32.01 5.81 22.79
CA TYR A 45 31.41 6.55 23.92
C TYR A 45 32.40 7.04 24.96
N SER A 46 33.68 6.77 24.77
CA SER A 46 34.76 7.24 25.66
C SER A 46 35.34 8.60 25.22
N SER A 47 36.37 9.06 25.95
CA SER A 47 37.13 10.28 25.62
C SER A 47 37.96 10.12 24.32
N ILE A 48 38.42 11.22 23.72
CA ILE A 48 39.24 11.20 22.51
C ILE A 48 40.56 10.46 22.70
N SER A 49 41.18 10.60 23.87
CA SER A 49 42.38 9.87 24.24
C SER A 49 42.03 8.88 25.35
N ILE A 50 42.27 7.60 25.12
CA ILE A 50 41.89 6.51 26.00
C ILE A 50 43.12 5.66 26.30
N PRO A 51 43.55 5.56 27.56
CA PRO A 51 44.60 4.61 27.97
C PRO A 51 44.12 3.18 27.73
N ILE A 52 44.96 2.32 27.08
CA ILE A 52 44.59 0.93 26.75
C ILE A 52 44.24 0.14 28.02
N ARG A 53 44.97 0.35 29.14
CA ARG A 53 44.65 -0.27 30.44
C ARG A 53 43.27 0.11 30.98
N LYS A 54 42.80 1.35 30.72
CA LYS A 54 41.46 1.78 31.13
C LYS A 54 40.41 1.06 30.33
N LEU A 55 40.63 0.91 29.01
CA LEU A 55 39.75 0.19 28.11
C LEU A 55 39.67 -1.30 28.44
N ALA A 56 40.82 -1.93 28.70
CA ALA A 56 40.88 -3.31 29.17
C ALA A 56 40.09 -3.55 30.46
N LYS A 57 40.22 -2.60 31.41
CA LYS A 57 39.50 -2.68 32.70
C LYS A 57 37.99 -2.47 32.55
N SER A 58 37.53 -1.55 31.67
CA SER A 58 36.07 -1.32 31.46
C SER A 58 35.38 -2.51 30.79
N LEU A 59 36.11 -3.26 29.99
CA LEU A 59 35.59 -4.43 29.25
C LEU A 59 35.90 -5.77 29.95
N ASP A 60 36.63 -5.75 31.08
CA ASP A 60 37.11 -6.96 31.79
C ASP A 60 37.90 -7.92 30.87
N LEU A 61 38.72 -7.35 29.98
CA LEU A 61 39.54 -8.06 29.01
C LEU A 61 41.02 -8.04 29.36
N GLY A 62 41.72 -9.13 29.10
CA GLY A 62 43.18 -9.18 29.14
C GLY A 62 43.83 -8.47 27.95
N ASP A 63 45.07 -8.01 28.13
CA ASP A 63 45.85 -7.37 27.04
C ASP A 63 45.98 -8.29 25.81
N GLU A 64 46.12 -9.60 26.04
CA GLU A 64 46.23 -10.60 24.95
C GLU A 64 44.97 -10.71 24.08
N GLU A 65 43.81 -10.44 24.67
CA GLU A 65 42.50 -10.46 23.96
C GLU A 65 42.20 -9.12 23.30
N LEU A 66 42.49 -8.00 24.02
CA LEU A 66 42.17 -6.65 23.55
C LEU A 66 43.06 -6.19 22.39
N LEU A 67 44.37 -6.46 22.43
CA LEU A 67 45.31 -5.94 21.42
C LEU A 67 44.99 -6.41 20.01
N PRO A 68 44.66 -7.68 19.74
CA PRO A 68 44.23 -8.12 18.38
C PRO A 68 42.99 -7.39 17.89
N ILE A 69 42.01 -7.12 18.74
CA ILE A 69 40.79 -6.36 18.42
C ILE A 69 41.16 -4.93 18.06
N LEU A 70 41.98 -4.26 18.90
CA LEU A 70 42.43 -2.90 18.60
C LEU A 70 43.22 -2.84 17.26
N GLN A 71 44.07 -3.83 16.99
CA GLN A 71 44.78 -3.91 15.69
C GLN A 71 43.81 -4.06 14.51
N LYS A 72 42.75 -4.84 14.67
CA LYS A 72 41.70 -4.99 13.66
C LYS A 72 40.96 -3.67 13.45
N LEU A 73 40.48 -3.03 14.54
CA LEU A 73 39.74 -1.78 14.50
C LEU A 73 40.59 -0.59 14.02
N SER A 74 41.88 -0.58 14.26
CA SER A 74 42.78 0.48 13.78
C SER A 74 42.83 0.59 12.26
N LYS A 75 42.55 -0.50 11.55
CA LYS A 75 42.49 -0.52 10.07
C LYS A 75 41.38 0.40 9.51
N THR A 76 40.36 0.70 10.29
CA THR A 76 39.31 1.63 9.92
C THR A 76 39.77 3.10 9.92
N GLY A 77 40.94 3.39 10.49
CA GLY A 77 41.39 4.76 10.74
C GLY A 77 40.70 5.46 11.89
N LEU A 78 39.79 4.77 12.63
CA LEU A 78 39.03 5.33 13.75
C LEU A 78 39.95 5.93 14.83
N PHE A 79 41.06 5.30 15.06
CA PHE A 79 42.05 5.79 16.04
C PHE A 79 43.48 5.43 15.62
N LYS A 80 44.46 6.08 16.25
CA LYS A 80 45.87 5.77 16.15
C LYS A 80 46.40 5.41 17.53
N PHE A 81 47.39 4.52 17.57
CA PHE A 81 48.13 4.22 18.79
C PHE A 81 49.08 5.39 19.14
N ASP A 82 49.04 5.83 20.37
CA ASP A 82 49.93 6.88 20.93
C ASP A 82 50.48 6.38 22.27
N GLY A 83 51.61 5.66 22.22
CA GLY A 83 52.20 4.97 23.36
C GLY A 83 51.23 3.93 23.96
N ASP A 84 50.91 4.09 25.26
CA ASP A 84 49.97 3.24 26.00
C ASP A 84 48.51 3.69 25.86
N ALA A 85 48.18 4.59 24.91
CA ALA A 85 46.84 5.06 24.69
C ALA A 85 46.45 4.97 23.22
N ILE A 86 45.16 5.06 22.95
CA ILE A 86 44.61 5.26 21.61
C ILE A 86 44.07 6.69 21.48
N CYS A 87 44.28 7.33 20.35
CA CYS A 87 43.79 8.67 20.04
C CYS A 87 42.74 8.58 18.91
N VAL A 88 41.48 8.87 19.24
CA VAL A 88 40.32 8.68 18.33
C VAL A 88 40.19 9.87 17.40
N ASP A 89 39.97 9.59 16.10
CA ASP A 89 39.65 10.59 15.09
C ASP A 89 38.18 10.99 15.21
N LYS A 90 37.90 12.30 15.33
CA LYS A 90 36.55 12.83 15.57
C LYS A 90 35.60 12.67 14.38
N GLU A 91 36.10 12.77 13.15
CA GLU A 91 35.24 12.67 11.97
C GLU A 91 34.89 11.20 11.66
N ILE A 92 35.89 10.33 11.80
CA ILE A 92 35.68 8.88 11.63
C ILE A 92 34.82 8.32 12.76
N ARG A 93 34.95 8.85 13.98
CA ARG A 93 34.07 8.50 15.10
C ARG A 93 32.58 8.73 14.76
N LYS A 94 32.22 9.89 14.23
CA LYS A 94 30.83 10.19 13.81
C LYS A 94 30.31 9.19 12.77
N TYR A 95 31.18 8.76 11.86
CA TYR A 95 30.82 7.71 10.91
C TYR A 95 30.46 6.42 11.64
N PHE A 96 31.33 5.92 12.55
CA PHE A 96 31.09 4.68 13.24
C PHE A 96 29.95 4.76 14.27
N GLU A 97 29.70 5.90 14.90
CA GLU A 97 28.51 6.12 15.73
C GLU A 97 27.19 5.83 15.00
N THR A 98 27.12 6.08 13.69
CA THR A 98 25.94 5.74 12.89
C THR A 98 25.98 4.31 12.36
N GLN A 99 27.15 3.72 12.16
CA GLN A 99 27.26 2.37 11.64
C GLN A 99 27.07 1.30 12.74
N VAL A 100 27.54 1.55 13.93
CA VAL A 100 27.39 0.61 15.07
C VAL A 100 25.92 0.39 15.42
N LEU A 101 25.07 1.37 15.19
CA LEU A 101 23.61 1.23 15.38
C LEU A 101 23.00 0.10 14.53
N LYS A 102 23.63 -0.28 13.45
CA LYS A 102 23.16 -1.41 12.63
C LYS A 102 23.23 -2.77 13.35
N PHE A 103 24.00 -2.85 14.42
CA PHE A 103 24.17 -4.05 15.26
C PHE A 103 23.32 -4.00 16.54
N ASP A 104 22.41 -3.04 16.65
CA ASP A 104 21.43 -3.02 17.71
C ASP A 104 20.25 -3.93 17.31
N SER A 105 19.80 -4.77 18.25
CA SER A 105 18.67 -5.69 18.02
C SER A 105 17.34 -4.97 17.68
N GLU A 106 17.22 -3.71 18.10
CA GLU A 106 16.05 -2.86 17.78
C GLU A 106 16.28 -1.99 16.54
N PHE A 107 17.47 -2.05 15.94
CA PHE A 107 17.79 -1.23 14.77
C PHE A 107 17.00 -1.68 13.54
N THR A 108 16.31 -0.72 12.96
CA THR A 108 15.63 -0.89 11.69
C THR A 108 16.07 0.23 10.74
N PRO A 109 16.66 -0.12 9.58
CA PRO A 109 17.13 0.90 8.65
C PRO A 109 15.95 1.64 8.01
N GLY A 110 15.70 2.87 8.49
CA GLY A 110 14.62 3.75 8.05
C GLY A 110 15.11 5.10 7.52
N MET A 111 14.23 6.09 7.51
CA MET A 111 14.52 7.43 6.97
C MET A 111 15.65 8.16 7.72
N GLU A 112 15.84 7.93 9.01
CA GLU A 112 16.97 8.51 9.75
C GLU A 112 18.31 7.93 9.29
N PHE A 113 18.33 6.62 9.05
CA PHE A 113 19.49 5.95 8.45
C PHE A 113 19.78 6.51 7.04
N LEU A 114 18.75 6.64 6.20
CA LEU A 114 18.88 7.25 4.89
C LEU A 114 19.42 8.68 4.96
N GLN A 115 18.94 9.49 5.89
CA GLN A 115 19.45 10.85 6.09
C GLN A 115 20.95 10.85 6.45
N SER A 116 21.37 9.91 7.28
CA SER A 116 22.79 9.73 7.66
C SER A 116 23.63 9.28 6.46
N LEU A 117 23.10 8.38 5.64
CA LEU A 117 23.75 7.92 4.40
C LEU A 117 23.97 9.08 3.42
N LEU A 118 22.94 9.90 3.18
CA LEU A 118 23.01 11.04 2.27
C LEU A 118 24.04 12.12 2.71
N ARG A 119 24.28 12.25 4.02
CA ARG A 119 25.30 13.18 4.55
C ARG A 119 26.74 12.82 4.18
N LYS A 120 26.99 11.58 3.74
CA LYS A 120 28.31 11.15 3.26
C LYS A 120 28.64 11.75 1.87
N VAL A 121 27.62 12.10 1.11
CA VAL A 121 27.75 12.63 -0.24
C VAL A 121 27.87 14.15 -0.19
N PRO A 122 28.78 14.77 -0.97
CA PRO A 122 28.88 16.22 -1.04
C PRO A 122 27.53 16.86 -1.41
N ILE A 123 27.14 17.90 -0.68
CA ILE A 123 25.80 18.52 -0.78
C ILE A 123 25.44 18.99 -2.21
N HIS A 124 26.45 19.36 -3.02
CA HIS A 124 26.23 19.82 -4.39
C HIS A 124 25.95 18.68 -5.38
N VAL A 125 26.22 17.43 -5.02
CA VAL A 125 26.00 16.23 -5.84
C VAL A 125 24.55 15.78 -5.76
N LEU A 126 23.96 15.80 -4.56
CA LEU A 126 22.60 15.31 -4.31
C LEU A 126 21.52 15.92 -5.22
N PRO A 127 21.52 17.25 -5.50
CA PRO A 127 20.58 17.84 -6.46
C PRO A 127 20.70 17.27 -7.87
N VAL A 128 21.89 16.85 -8.29
CA VAL A 128 22.11 16.22 -9.60
C VAL A 128 21.58 14.80 -9.62
N TRP A 129 21.94 14.00 -8.60
CA TRP A 129 21.50 12.61 -8.48
C TRP A 129 19.97 12.49 -8.50
N TYR A 130 19.31 13.30 -7.69
CA TYR A 130 17.87 13.20 -7.49
C TYR A 130 17.06 14.21 -8.32
N ALA A 131 17.71 15.00 -9.16
CA ALA A 131 17.06 16.03 -9.99
C ALA A 131 16.11 16.92 -9.16
N ILE A 132 16.60 17.42 -8.02
CA ILE A 132 15.91 18.39 -7.15
C ILE A 132 16.50 19.79 -7.36
N PRO A 133 15.75 20.87 -7.03
CA PRO A 133 16.27 22.23 -7.18
C PRO A 133 17.51 22.46 -6.30
N ARG A 134 18.55 23.10 -6.87
CA ARG A 134 19.78 23.47 -6.12
C ARG A 134 19.52 24.51 -5.03
N THR A 135 18.41 25.22 -5.11
CA THR A 135 17.99 26.25 -4.16
C THR A 135 17.20 25.67 -2.98
N SER A 136 17.03 24.35 -2.90
CA SER A 136 16.34 23.72 -1.77
C SER A 136 17.11 23.96 -0.47
N ASN A 137 16.45 24.54 0.52
CA ASN A 137 17.02 24.76 1.86
C ASN A 137 17.15 23.46 2.66
N ASN A 138 16.34 22.44 2.33
CA ASN A 138 16.37 21.12 2.93
C ASN A 138 16.28 20.05 1.83
N ILE A 139 17.43 19.48 1.50
CA ILE A 139 17.55 18.46 0.46
C ILE A 139 16.75 17.20 0.83
N PHE A 140 16.83 16.78 2.09
CA PHE A 140 16.14 15.56 2.55
C PHE A 140 14.61 15.68 2.42
N ASP A 141 14.03 16.80 2.87
CA ASP A 141 12.59 17.03 2.75
C ASP A 141 12.15 17.07 1.28
N SER A 142 12.96 17.69 0.40
CA SER A 142 12.70 17.70 -1.04
C SER A 142 12.74 16.29 -1.66
N LEU A 143 13.59 15.40 -1.14
CA LEU A 143 13.62 13.99 -1.56
C LEU A 143 12.38 13.25 -1.10
N VAL A 144 11.98 13.45 0.16
CA VAL A 144 10.76 12.86 0.73
C VAL A 144 9.55 13.28 -0.08
N GLU A 145 9.37 14.59 -0.31
CA GLU A 145 8.24 15.11 -1.09
C GLU A 145 8.18 14.54 -2.52
N LYS A 146 9.34 14.43 -3.15
CA LYS A 146 9.41 14.03 -4.55
C LYS A 146 9.25 12.54 -4.79
N TYR A 147 9.75 11.69 -3.87
CA TYR A 147 9.89 10.25 -4.12
C TYR A 147 9.20 9.36 -3.10
N LEU A 148 9.01 9.83 -1.87
CA LEU A 148 8.66 8.97 -0.74
C LEU A 148 7.36 9.40 -0.04
N LEU A 149 6.79 10.55 -0.37
CA LEU A 149 5.71 11.17 0.40
C LEU A 149 4.49 10.26 0.54
N THR A 150 4.09 9.57 -0.53
CA THR A 150 2.99 8.61 -0.51
C THR A 150 3.41 7.28 -1.13
N PRO A 151 2.78 6.16 -0.75
CA PRO A 151 3.06 4.86 -1.38
C PRO A 151 2.93 4.88 -2.90
N GLN A 152 1.95 5.60 -3.45
CA GLN A 152 1.72 5.70 -4.89
C GLN A 152 2.88 6.41 -5.61
N ILE A 153 3.41 7.49 -5.00
CA ILE A 153 4.59 8.19 -5.52
C ILE A 153 5.79 7.24 -5.51
N PHE A 154 6.00 6.52 -4.40
CA PHE A 154 7.13 5.62 -4.26
C PHE A 154 7.01 4.40 -5.20
N GLN A 155 5.84 3.79 -5.33
CA GLN A 155 5.60 2.72 -6.30
C GLN A 155 5.88 3.15 -7.74
N ARG A 156 5.43 4.35 -8.13
CA ARG A 156 5.76 4.92 -9.45
C ARG A 156 7.26 5.09 -9.63
N TYR A 157 7.94 5.63 -8.62
CA TYR A 157 9.39 5.77 -8.64
C TYR A 157 10.09 4.42 -8.83
N LEU A 158 9.71 3.38 -8.07
CA LEU A 158 10.25 2.02 -8.21
C LEU A 158 9.99 1.44 -9.61
N ALA A 159 8.80 1.63 -10.17
CA ALA A 159 8.44 1.16 -11.51
C ALA A 159 9.22 1.88 -12.64
N GLU A 160 9.62 3.14 -12.42
CA GLU A 160 10.40 3.91 -13.37
C GLU A 160 11.92 3.66 -13.25
N LEU A 161 12.38 3.00 -12.16
CA LEU A 161 13.80 2.70 -11.96
C LEU A 161 14.29 1.68 -12.99
N ASN A 162 15.32 2.06 -13.71
CA ASN A 162 16.07 1.16 -14.57
C ASN A 162 17.54 1.14 -14.14
N PHE A 163 17.97 0.06 -13.55
CA PHE A 163 19.35 -0.08 -13.11
C PHE A 163 20.32 -0.36 -14.26
N GLY A 164 19.82 -0.78 -15.43
CA GLY A 164 20.65 -1.23 -16.54
C GLY A 164 21.43 -2.52 -16.26
N ASP A 165 21.26 -3.08 -15.06
CA ASP A 165 21.91 -4.31 -14.60
C ASP A 165 20.82 -5.34 -14.22
N PRO A 166 20.75 -6.48 -14.90
CA PRO A 166 19.78 -7.53 -14.61
C PRO A 166 20.00 -8.18 -13.24
N VAL A 167 21.23 -8.20 -12.71
CA VAL A 167 21.54 -8.77 -11.40
C VAL A 167 20.91 -7.91 -10.29
N LEU A 168 21.03 -6.58 -10.38
CA LEU A 168 20.38 -5.67 -9.44
C LEU A 168 18.86 -5.86 -9.44
N THR A 169 18.25 -5.94 -10.60
CA THR A 169 16.80 -6.17 -10.73
C THR A 169 16.40 -7.50 -10.10
N ALA A 170 17.19 -8.56 -10.31
CA ALA A 170 16.91 -9.88 -9.75
C ALA A 170 17.04 -9.88 -8.22
N ILE A 171 18.07 -9.23 -7.65
CA ILE A 171 18.23 -9.08 -6.20
C ILE A 171 17.03 -8.36 -5.58
N VAL A 172 16.60 -7.25 -6.18
CA VAL A 172 15.41 -6.52 -5.69
C VAL A 172 14.18 -7.42 -5.71
N ASN A 173 13.95 -8.16 -6.79
CA ASN A 173 12.83 -9.09 -6.88
C ASN A 173 12.89 -10.18 -5.81
N ASP A 174 14.07 -10.73 -5.51
CA ASP A 174 14.22 -11.73 -4.45
C ASP A 174 13.84 -11.17 -3.08
N VAL A 175 14.28 -9.96 -2.76
CA VAL A 175 13.97 -9.29 -1.48
C VAL A 175 12.47 -8.99 -1.37
N TYR A 176 11.86 -8.46 -2.43
CA TYR A 176 10.45 -8.08 -2.41
C TYR A 176 9.49 -9.28 -2.48
N ASN A 177 9.95 -10.43 -2.96
CA ASN A 177 9.18 -11.67 -2.97
C ASN A 177 9.46 -12.58 -1.75
N ALA A 178 10.42 -12.22 -0.89
CA ALA A 178 10.67 -12.96 0.34
C ALA A 178 9.49 -12.85 1.32
N VAL A 179 9.31 -13.87 2.17
CA VAL A 179 8.15 -13.99 3.06
C VAL A 179 7.98 -12.77 3.98
N ASP A 180 9.08 -12.24 4.50
CA ASP A 180 9.14 -11.11 5.43
C ASP A 180 9.92 -9.91 4.85
N PHE A 181 10.11 -9.92 3.52
CA PHE A 181 10.91 -8.92 2.79
C PHE A 181 12.37 -8.88 3.26
N LYS A 182 12.92 -10.01 3.69
CA LYS A 182 14.30 -10.15 4.14
C LYS A 182 14.99 -11.30 3.43
N VAL A 183 16.23 -11.08 3.01
CA VAL A 183 17.09 -12.11 2.43
C VAL A 183 18.47 -12.02 3.08
N LEU A 184 19.06 -13.15 3.44
CA LEU A 184 20.43 -13.19 3.97
C LEU A 184 21.42 -12.70 2.91
N GLY A 185 22.35 -11.83 3.30
CA GLY A 185 23.39 -11.34 2.41
C GLY A 185 24.24 -12.48 1.81
N LYS A 186 24.50 -13.51 2.62
CA LYS A 186 25.21 -14.72 2.16
C LYS A 186 24.49 -15.41 1.00
N ASP A 187 23.17 -15.56 1.09
CA ASP A 187 22.38 -16.25 0.06
C ASP A 187 22.41 -15.47 -1.27
N ILE A 188 22.39 -14.13 -1.20
CA ILE A 188 22.54 -13.27 -2.39
C ILE A 188 23.92 -13.43 -3.02
N ILE A 189 24.98 -13.39 -2.21
CA ILE A 189 26.36 -13.56 -2.68
C ILE A 189 26.52 -14.90 -3.40
N GLU A 190 26.04 -15.99 -2.79
CA GLU A 190 26.12 -17.34 -3.35
C GLU A 190 25.26 -17.48 -4.61
N LYS A 191 24.00 -17.02 -4.57
CA LYS A 191 23.07 -17.15 -5.71
C LYS A 191 23.55 -16.44 -6.96
N TYR A 192 24.11 -15.24 -6.81
CA TYR A 192 24.55 -14.41 -7.93
C TYR A 192 26.05 -14.47 -8.19
N ASN A 193 26.77 -15.36 -7.49
CA ASN A 193 28.23 -15.53 -7.60
C ASN A 193 28.99 -14.20 -7.51
N LEU A 194 28.63 -13.37 -6.54
CA LEU A 194 29.23 -12.06 -6.34
C LEU A 194 30.53 -12.17 -5.52
N THR A 195 31.49 -11.32 -5.83
CA THR A 195 32.58 -11.07 -4.88
C THR A 195 32.06 -10.19 -3.73
N ARG A 196 32.67 -10.30 -2.56
CA ARG A 196 32.27 -9.50 -1.40
C ARG A 196 32.27 -8.00 -1.67
N PRO A 197 33.33 -7.41 -2.29
CA PRO A 197 33.31 -5.99 -2.63
C PRO A 197 32.19 -5.62 -3.62
N ALA A 198 31.92 -6.47 -4.62
CA ALA A 198 30.84 -6.22 -5.56
C ALA A 198 29.46 -6.22 -4.89
N PHE A 199 29.23 -7.12 -3.93
CA PHE A 199 28.00 -7.15 -3.15
C PHE A 199 27.80 -5.83 -2.36
N GLU A 200 28.84 -5.34 -1.67
CA GLU A 200 28.77 -4.08 -0.93
C GLU A 200 28.50 -2.87 -1.84
N GLU A 201 29.13 -2.85 -3.01
CA GLU A 201 28.92 -1.78 -4.00
C GLU A 201 27.51 -1.79 -4.56
N LEU A 202 26.95 -2.95 -4.91
CA LEU A 202 25.58 -3.12 -5.35
C LEU A 202 24.58 -2.68 -4.27
N LEU A 203 24.79 -3.09 -3.02
CA LEU A 203 23.92 -2.69 -1.92
C LEU A 203 23.97 -1.19 -1.65
N LEU A 204 25.14 -0.59 -1.65
CA LEU A 204 25.31 0.85 -1.49
C LEU A 204 24.56 1.62 -2.58
N PHE A 205 24.59 1.12 -3.81
CA PHE A 205 23.84 1.69 -4.92
C PHE A 205 22.31 1.55 -4.71
N LEU A 206 21.83 0.41 -4.22
CA LEU A 206 20.42 0.21 -3.87
C LEU A 206 19.96 1.07 -2.69
N GLU A 207 20.82 1.29 -1.70
CA GLU A 207 20.58 2.18 -0.57
C GLU A 207 20.38 3.63 -1.04
N PHE A 208 21.23 4.14 -1.92
CA PHE A 208 21.07 5.48 -2.49
C PHE A 208 19.85 5.60 -3.42
N ASN A 209 19.38 4.51 -3.97
CA ASN A 209 18.13 4.46 -4.75
C ASN A 209 16.88 4.21 -3.89
N PHE A 210 16.98 4.20 -2.57
CA PHE A 210 15.89 3.99 -1.62
C PHE A 210 15.21 2.60 -1.70
N VAL A 211 15.80 1.64 -2.39
CA VAL A 211 15.16 0.37 -2.73
C VAL A 211 15.36 -0.67 -1.64
N CYS A 212 16.62 -0.95 -1.31
CA CYS A 212 17.00 -1.90 -0.26
C CYS A 212 18.17 -1.35 0.52
N CYS A 213 18.37 -1.87 1.71
CA CYS A 213 19.47 -1.52 2.60
C CYS A 213 19.99 -2.75 3.32
N LEU A 214 21.24 -2.65 3.79
CA LEU A 214 21.89 -3.67 4.59
C LEU A 214 21.61 -3.41 6.07
N GLY A 215 21.02 -4.39 6.75
CA GLY A 215 20.92 -4.48 8.20
C GLY A 215 21.68 -5.68 8.73
N TYR A 216 21.69 -5.83 10.04
CA TYR A 216 22.26 -6.98 10.74
C TYR A 216 21.23 -7.52 11.73
N GLU A 217 21.06 -8.83 11.77
CA GLU A 217 20.21 -9.51 12.75
C GLU A 217 21.01 -10.55 13.52
N LYS A 218 20.77 -10.62 14.81
CA LYS A 218 21.40 -11.63 15.65
C LYS A 218 20.63 -12.95 15.51
N ILE A 219 21.24 -13.93 14.83
CA ILE A 219 20.68 -15.26 14.60
C ILE A 219 21.64 -16.27 15.23
N GLU A 220 21.19 -17.07 16.21
CA GLU A 220 22.03 -18.05 16.90
C GLU A 220 23.31 -17.45 17.52
N ASP A 221 23.17 -16.28 18.19
CA ASP A 221 24.24 -15.48 18.78
C ASP A 221 25.29 -14.90 17.80
N GLU A 222 25.11 -15.06 16.50
CA GLU A 222 25.94 -14.42 15.48
C GLU A 222 25.18 -13.30 14.73
N TRP A 223 25.87 -12.22 14.42
CA TRP A 223 25.35 -11.17 13.58
C TRP A 223 25.37 -11.59 12.12
N LYS A 224 24.19 -11.68 11.50
CA LYS A 224 24.04 -12.01 10.08
C LYS A 224 23.54 -10.81 9.29
N GLU A 225 24.07 -10.65 8.10
CA GLU A 225 23.67 -9.60 7.20
C GLU A 225 22.33 -9.91 6.55
N ILE A 226 21.44 -8.93 6.59
CA ILE A 226 20.10 -9.00 6.03
C ILE A 226 19.91 -7.87 5.03
N VAL A 227 19.47 -8.20 3.83
CA VAL A 227 19.03 -7.23 2.83
C VAL A 227 17.52 -7.09 2.92
N THR A 228 17.03 -5.87 3.10
CA THR A 228 15.61 -5.55 3.33
C THR A 228 15.25 -4.21 2.72
N PRO A 229 13.99 -3.93 2.35
CA PRO A 229 13.54 -2.57 2.07
C PRO A 229 13.72 -1.66 3.29
N PHE A 230 13.69 -0.34 3.08
CA PHE A 230 13.66 0.60 4.20
C PHE A 230 12.42 0.37 5.07
N GLN A 231 12.57 0.54 6.38
CA GLN A 231 11.58 0.16 7.40
C GLN A 231 10.18 0.67 7.10
N GLU A 232 10.04 1.94 6.75
CA GLU A 232 8.73 2.55 6.52
C GLU A 232 7.99 1.90 5.34
N TRP A 233 8.75 1.57 4.28
CA TRP A 233 8.21 0.89 3.12
C TRP A 233 7.89 -0.57 3.41
N ARG A 234 8.77 -1.24 4.12
CA ARG A 234 8.57 -2.63 4.55
C ARG A 234 7.32 -2.75 5.44
N ASP A 235 7.14 -1.87 6.42
CA ASP A 235 5.97 -1.87 7.29
C ASP A 235 4.67 -1.66 6.49
N TYR A 236 4.71 -0.79 5.48
CA TYR A 236 3.59 -0.61 4.58
C TYR A 236 3.30 -1.87 3.74
N LEU A 237 4.34 -2.54 3.22
CA LEU A 237 4.18 -3.79 2.48
C LEU A 237 3.66 -4.93 3.38
N MET A 238 4.14 -5.01 4.62
CA MET A 238 3.63 -5.97 5.61
C MET A 238 2.15 -5.71 5.91
N PHE A 239 1.77 -4.45 6.14
CA PHE A 239 0.36 -4.09 6.29
C PHE A 239 -0.49 -4.54 5.10
N LEU A 240 -0.04 -4.32 3.87
CA LEU A 240 -0.76 -4.78 2.68
C LEU A 240 -0.94 -6.30 2.66
N LYS A 241 0.07 -7.05 3.09
CA LYS A 241 0.04 -8.51 3.12
C LYS A 241 -0.86 -9.04 4.25
N GLU A 242 -0.74 -8.47 5.44
CA GLU A 242 -1.53 -8.88 6.62
C GLU A 242 -3.02 -8.55 6.49
N THR A 243 -3.36 -7.54 5.69
CA THR A 243 -4.74 -7.12 5.44
C THR A 243 -5.30 -7.64 4.12
N GLU A 244 -4.66 -8.60 3.50
CA GLU A 244 -5.22 -9.30 2.34
C GLU A 244 -6.39 -10.19 2.79
N SER A 245 -7.56 -10.00 2.17
CA SER A 245 -8.76 -10.73 2.54
C SER A 245 -8.66 -12.19 2.16
N SER A 246 -8.99 -13.08 3.10
CA SER A 246 -9.01 -14.51 2.84
C SER A 246 -10.31 -14.97 2.19
N PRO A 247 -10.26 -15.91 1.23
CA PRO A 247 -11.45 -16.50 0.62
C PRO A 247 -12.32 -17.26 1.61
N ILE A 248 -13.64 -17.18 1.43
CA ILE A 248 -14.60 -17.98 2.19
C ILE A 248 -14.59 -19.43 1.67
N VAL A 249 -14.17 -20.36 2.51
CA VAL A 249 -14.02 -21.78 2.13
C VAL A 249 -15.37 -22.45 1.81
N THR A 250 -16.44 -22.09 2.53
CA THR A 250 -17.77 -22.69 2.40
C THR A 250 -18.71 -21.82 1.56
N ALA A 251 -18.25 -21.43 0.38
CA ALA A 251 -19.00 -20.52 -0.52
C ALA A 251 -20.36 -21.10 -0.99
N ASP A 252 -20.56 -22.40 -0.92
CA ASP A 252 -21.84 -23.09 -1.20
C ASP A 252 -22.95 -22.72 -0.20
N ARG A 253 -22.60 -22.23 0.99
CA ARG A 253 -23.56 -21.79 2.02
C ARG A 253 -23.94 -20.31 1.91
N ILE A 254 -23.37 -19.61 0.97
CA ILE A 254 -23.66 -18.18 0.79
C ILE A 254 -25.07 -18.00 0.22
N VAL A 255 -25.87 -17.23 0.93
CA VAL A 255 -27.17 -16.77 0.45
C VAL A 255 -26.96 -15.47 -0.33
N LYS A 256 -26.99 -15.57 -1.65
CA LYS A 256 -26.84 -14.38 -2.52
C LYS A 256 -28.04 -13.46 -2.35
N ARG A 257 -27.79 -12.14 -2.30
CA ARG A 257 -28.83 -11.11 -2.27
C ARG A 257 -29.78 -11.24 -3.47
N ARG A 258 -29.20 -11.50 -4.65
CA ARG A 258 -29.95 -11.76 -5.90
C ARG A 258 -29.20 -12.80 -6.73
N GLY A 259 -29.94 -13.58 -7.49
CA GLY A 259 -29.39 -14.58 -8.39
C GLY A 259 -28.83 -13.95 -9.68
N GLY A 260 -27.54 -14.19 -9.96
CA GLY A 260 -26.86 -13.67 -11.17
C GLY A 260 -26.14 -12.34 -10.97
N ASP A 261 -25.09 -12.16 -11.74
CA ASP A 261 -24.17 -11.03 -11.58
C ASP A 261 -24.79 -9.69 -12.03
N PHE A 262 -25.73 -9.72 -12.96
CA PHE A 262 -26.45 -8.53 -13.46
C PHE A 262 -27.90 -8.46 -12.95
N ALA A 263 -28.15 -8.99 -11.76
CA ALA A 263 -29.50 -9.10 -11.23
C ALA A 263 -30.25 -7.75 -11.20
N PHE A 264 -29.61 -6.68 -10.73
CA PHE A 264 -30.23 -5.36 -10.70
C PHE A 264 -30.61 -4.85 -12.11
N ILE A 265 -29.77 -5.08 -13.11
CA ILE A 265 -30.04 -4.72 -14.50
C ILE A 265 -31.25 -5.50 -15.07
N HIS A 266 -31.34 -6.79 -14.76
CA HIS A 266 -32.47 -7.62 -15.14
C HIS A 266 -33.74 -7.19 -14.46
N ASP A 267 -33.69 -6.89 -13.17
CA ASP A 267 -34.85 -6.46 -12.39
C ASP A 267 -35.34 -5.08 -12.83
N LEU A 268 -34.42 -4.15 -13.13
CA LEU A 268 -34.77 -2.84 -13.71
C LEU A 268 -35.44 -3.00 -15.10
N ALA A 269 -34.93 -3.90 -15.93
CA ALA A 269 -35.51 -4.20 -17.24
C ALA A 269 -36.92 -4.83 -17.12
N ALA A 270 -37.11 -5.72 -16.13
CA ALA A 270 -38.43 -6.29 -15.84
C ALA A 270 -39.43 -5.21 -15.41
N LEU A 271 -39.02 -4.30 -14.48
CA LEU A 271 -39.84 -3.16 -14.03
C LEU A 271 -40.24 -2.26 -15.20
N LEU A 272 -39.31 -1.84 -16.03
CA LEU A 272 -39.58 -0.99 -17.20
C LEU A 272 -40.47 -1.69 -18.20
N THR A 273 -40.28 -2.99 -18.44
CA THR A 273 -41.14 -3.80 -19.33
C THR A 273 -42.57 -3.90 -18.82
N MET A 274 -42.76 -4.02 -17.50
CA MET A 274 -44.09 -4.02 -16.89
C MET A 274 -44.74 -2.63 -16.97
N ALA A 275 -43.99 -1.55 -16.66
CA ALA A 275 -44.46 -0.18 -16.75
C ALA A 275 -44.84 0.24 -18.17
N LYS A 276 -44.16 -0.31 -19.18
CA LYS A 276 -44.49 -0.10 -20.61
C LYS A 276 -45.83 -0.73 -21.00
N LYS A 277 -46.14 -1.91 -20.41
CA LYS A 277 -47.42 -2.59 -20.69
C LYS A 277 -48.60 -1.92 -20.00
N THR A 278 -48.42 -1.55 -18.76
CA THR A 278 -49.45 -0.96 -17.90
C THR A 278 -48.82 -0.01 -16.88
N PRO A 279 -49.25 1.27 -16.82
CA PRO A 279 -48.76 2.21 -15.84
C PRO A 279 -48.88 1.68 -14.40
N ILE A 280 -47.84 1.77 -13.61
CA ILE A 280 -47.76 1.23 -12.25
C ILE A 280 -48.32 2.26 -11.28
N ALA A 281 -49.40 1.94 -10.58
CA ALA A 281 -49.95 2.82 -9.54
C ALA A 281 -49.01 2.88 -8.34
N LEU A 282 -48.68 4.10 -7.92
CA LEU A 282 -47.85 4.43 -6.75
C LEU A 282 -48.66 5.17 -5.72
N ALA A 283 -48.31 5.00 -4.45
CA ALA A 283 -48.84 5.77 -3.35
C ALA A 283 -47.70 6.17 -2.41
N PRO A 284 -47.68 7.40 -1.88
CA PRO A 284 -46.67 7.78 -0.92
C PRO A 284 -46.87 7.01 0.39
N ASP A 285 -45.79 6.54 0.98
CA ASP A 285 -45.78 6.00 2.33
C ASP A 285 -45.84 7.14 3.39
N LYS A 286 -45.78 6.78 4.68
CA LYS A 286 -45.75 7.75 5.79
C LYS A 286 -44.54 8.69 5.76
N SER A 287 -43.48 8.31 5.06
CA SER A 287 -42.22 9.11 4.87
C SER A 287 -42.19 9.90 3.57
N GLY A 288 -43.27 9.83 2.75
CA GLY A 288 -43.36 10.50 1.46
C GLY A 288 -42.66 9.74 0.32
N ARG A 289 -42.13 8.53 0.55
CA ARG A 289 -41.54 7.69 -0.50
C ARG A 289 -42.67 7.10 -1.36
N GLN A 290 -42.47 7.12 -2.67
CA GLN A 290 -43.39 6.51 -3.61
C GLN A 290 -43.24 4.98 -3.57
N LEU A 291 -44.27 4.26 -3.18
CA LEU A 291 -44.33 2.80 -3.16
C LEU A 291 -45.42 2.31 -4.13
N ALA A 292 -45.14 1.22 -4.81
CA ALA A 292 -46.16 0.55 -5.62
C ALA A 292 -47.17 -0.18 -4.71
N THR A 293 -48.36 -0.42 -5.25
CA THR A 293 -49.39 -1.20 -4.53
C THR A 293 -48.86 -2.59 -4.18
N LYS A 294 -49.30 -3.15 -3.04
CA LYS A 294 -48.89 -4.47 -2.58
C LYS A 294 -49.10 -5.55 -3.66
N ALA A 295 -50.23 -5.49 -4.37
CA ALA A 295 -50.53 -6.42 -5.47
C ALA A 295 -49.50 -6.33 -6.60
N PHE A 296 -49.04 -5.13 -6.95
CA PHE A 296 -47.98 -4.96 -7.96
C PHE A 296 -46.65 -5.49 -7.46
N VAL A 297 -46.24 -5.16 -6.24
CA VAL A 297 -44.99 -5.63 -5.62
C VAL A 297 -44.92 -7.15 -5.63
N THR A 298 -46.02 -7.82 -5.22
CA THR A 298 -46.10 -9.29 -5.24
C THR A 298 -46.00 -9.85 -6.68
N SER A 299 -46.67 -9.23 -7.65
CA SER A 299 -46.57 -9.64 -9.04
C SER A 299 -45.18 -9.41 -9.62
N PHE A 300 -44.53 -8.31 -9.26
CA PHE A 300 -43.15 -8.03 -9.66
C PHE A 300 -42.16 -9.02 -9.02
N ALA A 301 -42.29 -9.29 -7.70
CA ALA A 301 -41.47 -10.28 -7.01
C ALA A 301 -41.58 -11.67 -7.67
N ALA A 302 -42.78 -12.12 -8.00
CA ALA A 302 -42.97 -13.36 -8.75
C ALA A 302 -42.29 -13.34 -10.13
N LYS A 303 -42.28 -12.20 -10.83
CA LYS A 303 -41.65 -12.05 -12.14
C LYS A 303 -40.12 -12.16 -12.09
N ILE A 304 -39.51 -11.73 -10.99
CA ILE A 304 -38.06 -11.76 -10.77
C ILE A 304 -37.62 -12.92 -9.84
N GLU A 305 -38.52 -13.88 -9.60
CA GLU A 305 -38.29 -15.08 -8.78
C GLU A 305 -37.89 -14.77 -7.33
N GLU A 306 -38.41 -13.66 -6.78
CA GLU A 306 -38.21 -13.31 -5.37
C GLU A 306 -39.28 -13.99 -4.50
N LYS A 307 -38.82 -14.63 -3.40
CA LYS A 307 -39.70 -15.42 -2.52
C LYS A 307 -40.35 -14.58 -1.43
N GLU A 308 -39.65 -13.54 -0.94
CA GLU A 308 -40.07 -12.75 0.20
C GLU A 308 -40.48 -11.31 -0.20
N SER A 309 -41.58 -11.20 -0.94
CA SER A 309 -42.05 -9.93 -1.49
C SER A 309 -42.44 -8.85 -0.44
N ASP A 310 -42.66 -9.25 0.81
CA ASP A 310 -43.06 -8.36 1.91
C ASP A 310 -41.89 -8.04 2.88
N SER A 311 -40.67 -8.57 2.62
CA SER A 311 -39.51 -8.29 3.49
C SER A 311 -39.10 -6.81 3.39
N PRO A 312 -38.68 -6.18 4.48
CA PRO A 312 -38.18 -4.80 4.48
C PRO A 312 -37.01 -4.61 3.48
N GLU A 313 -36.15 -5.62 3.37
CA GLU A 313 -34.99 -5.64 2.45
C GLU A 313 -35.45 -5.57 0.99
N PHE A 314 -36.45 -6.38 0.64
CA PHE A 314 -36.98 -6.37 -0.74
C PHE A 314 -37.72 -5.07 -1.04
N LEU A 315 -38.52 -4.55 -0.12
CA LEU A 315 -39.21 -3.28 -0.30
C LEU A 315 -38.25 -2.12 -0.50
N ASN A 316 -37.14 -2.11 0.25
CA ASN A 316 -36.07 -1.12 0.06
C ASN A 316 -35.40 -1.28 -1.31
N TYR A 317 -35.06 -2.51 -1.70
CA TYR A 317 -34.51 -2.81 -3.01
C TYR A 317 -35.43 -2.36 -4.16
N PHE A 318 -36.73 -2.67 -4.05
CA PHE A 318 -37.73 -2.25 -5.03
C PHE A 318 -37.84 -0.71 -5.11
N SER A 319 -37.79 -0.01 -3.97
CA SER A 319 -37.79 1.46 -3.93
C SER A 319 -36.57 2.04 -4.64
N LYS A 320 -35.40 1.39 -4.53
CA LYS A 320 -34.19 1.79 -5.26
C LYS A 320 -34.33 1.59 -6.76
N LEU A 321 -34.96 0.49 -7.22
CA LEU A 321 -35.27 0.27 -8.64
C LEU A 321 -36.15 1.37 -9.20
N LEU A 322 -37.22 1.77 -8.49
CA LEU A 322 -38.11 2.88 -8.87
C LEU A 322 -37.35 4.19 -8.96
N ALA A 323 -36.58 4.52 -7.91
CA ALA A 323 -35.81 5.75 -7.86
C ALA A 323 -34.79 5.83 -9.01
N LYS A 324 -34.10 4.72 -9.31
CA LYS A 324 -33.14 4.66 -10.43
C LYS A 324 -33.81 4.79 -11.78
N ALA A 325 -34.95 4.14 -11.99
CA ALA A 325 -35.71 4.29 -13.24
C ALA A 325 -36.07 5.74 -13.54
N CYS A 326 -36.52 6.49 -12.52
CA CYS A 326 -36.84 7.91 -12.64
C CYS A 326 -35.60 8.79 -12.77
N LEU A 327 -34.56 8.55 -11.95
CA LEU A 327 -33.32 9.33 -11.95
C LEU A 327 -32.62 9.28 -13.31
N LEU A 328 -32.62 8.11 -13.93
CA LEU A 328 -32.02 7.86 -15.24
C LEU A 328 -32.89 8.30 -16.41
N LYS A 329 -34.07 8.88 -16.12
CA LYS A 329 -35.08 9.28 -17.11
C LYS A 329 -35.50 8.13 -18.05
N LEU A 330 -35.52 6.91 -17.52
CA LEU A 330 -36.07 5.72 -18.17
C LEU A 330 -37.57 5.59 -17.87
N ALA A 331 -38.02 6.15 -16.76
CA ALA A 331 -39.42 6.25 -16.36
C ALA A 331 -39.72 7.60 -15.74
N ASP A 332 -40.97 7.96 -15.66
CA ASP A 332 -41.45 9.18 -14.98
C ASP A 332 -42.75 8.91 -14.22
N ILE A 333 -42.97 9.68 -13.17
CA ILE A 333 -44.16 9.59 -12.32
C ILE A 333 -45.09 10.74 -12.64
N VAL A 334 -46.23 10.42 -13.23
CA VAL A 334 -47.30 11.38 -13.56
C VAL A 334 -48.60 10.93 -12.89
N ASP A 335 -49.25 11.82 -12.16
CA ASP A 335 -50.53 11.57 -11.41
C ASP A 335 -50.49 10.29 -10.56
N GLY A 336 -49.40 10.10 -9.82
CA GLY A 336 -49.19 8.91 -8.96
C GLY A 336 -49.07 7.58 -9.70
N ARG A 337 -48.65 7.62 -10.98
CA ARG A 337 -48.37 6.43 -11.77
C ARG A 337 -47.00 6.51 -12.42
N LEU A 338 -46.28 5.40 -12.42
CA LEU A 338 -45.02 5.27 -13.13
C LEU A 338 -45.27 4.87 -14.58
N TYR A 339 -44.70 5.61 -15.51
CA TYR A 339 -44.73 5.37 -16.94
C TYR A 339 -43.30 5.14 -17.43
N ALA A 340 -43.10 4.13 -18.28
CA ALA A 340 -41.85 3.98 -19.02
C ALA A 340 -41.77 5.05 -20.13
N LEU A 341 -40.64 5.74 -20.22
CA LEU A 341 -40.34 6.73 -21.24
C LEU A 341 -39.79 6.08 -22.51
N GLU A 342 -39.74 6.85 -23.61
CA GLU A 342 -39.21 6.38 -24.90
C GLU A 342 -37.74 5.91 -24.78
N ALA A 343 -36.93 6.61 -23.99
CA ALA A 343 -35.53 6.23 -23.68
C ALA A 343 -35.39 4.82 -23.07
N ALA A 344 -36.43 4.32 -22.41
CA ALA A 344 -36.42 2.94 -21.91
C ALA A 344 -36.41 1.90 -23.04
N ASN A 345 -36.96 2.20 -24.22
CA ASN A 345 -36.93 1.28 -25.36
C ASN A 345 -35.51 1.08 -25.85
N ASP A 346 -34.80 2.18 -26.08
CA ASP A 346 -33.41 2.15 -26.53
C ASP A 346 -32.52 1.41 -25.53
N TRP A 347 -32.75 1.65 -24.21
CA TRP A 347 -31.99 0.96 -23.16
C TRP A 347 -32.31 -0.53 -23.10
N LEU A 348 -33.57 -0.92 -23.25
CA LEU A 348 -34.01 -2.32 -23.26
C LEU A 348 -33.48 -3.10 -24.49
N ASP A 349 -33.19 -2.42 -25.59
CA ASP A 349 -32.65 -3.04 -26.82
C ASP A 349 -31.12 -3.21 -26.76
N MET A 350 -30.43 -2.62 -25.76
CA MET A 350 -28.99 -2.78 -25.56
C MET A 350 -28.64 -4.20 -25.08
N ARG A 351 -27.42 -4.64 -25.39
CA ARG A 351 -26.81 -5.82 -24.75
C ARG A 351 -26.63 -5.58 -23.25
N LEU A 352 -26.58 -6.65 -22.47
CA LEU A 352 -26.57 -6.61 -21.01
C LEU A 352 -25.43 -5.74 -20.44
N GLU A 353 -24.22 -5.95 -20.92
CA GLU A 353 -23.04 -5.18 -20.50
C GLU A 353 -23.16 -3.70 -20.88
N ASN A 354 -23.79 -3.41 -22.03
CA ASN A 354 -24.01 -2.03 -22.44
C ASN A 354 -25.06 -1.34 -21.57
N ARG A 355 -26.09 -2.07 -21.09
CA ARG A 355 -27.05 -1.54 -20.11
C ARG A 355 -26.35 -1.20 -18.79
N ALA A 356 -25.47 -2.08 -18.31
CA ALA A 356 -24.65 -1.84 -17.13
C ALA A 356 -23.77 -0.61 -17.31
N MET A 357 -23.04 -0.51 -18.41
CA MET A 357 -22.18 0.63 -18.71
C MET A 357 -22.97 1.93 -18.92
N PHE A 358 -24.19 1.87 -19.44
CA PHE A 358 -25.07 3.02 -19.50
C PHE A 358 -25.38 3.55 -18.10
N LEU A 359 -25.78 2.68 -17.17
CA LEU A 359 -26.00 3.08 -15.78
C LEU A 359 -24.72 3.68 -15.17
N TYR A 360 -23.60 2.99 -15.27
CA TYR A 360 -22.33 3.40 -14.68
C TYR A 360 -21.87 4.79 -15.15
N ARG A 361 -22.05 5.09 -16.44
CA ARG A 361 -21.59 6.35 -17.06
C ARG A 361 -22.64 7.45 -17.08
N HIS A 362 -23.87 7.15 -16.69
CA HIS A 362 -24.96 8.13 -16.80
C HIS A 362 -24.74 9.31 -15.84
N PRO A 363 -24.71 10.57 -16.32
CA PRO A 363 -24.34 11.73 -15.53
C PRO A 363 -25.31 12.02 -14.36
N LEU A 364 -26.56 11.55 -14.46
CA LEU A 364 -27.55 11.68 -13.40
C LEU A 364 -27.53 10.52 -12.41
N ASN A 365 -26.80 9.43 -12.71
CA ASN A 365 -26.76 8.29 -11.80
C ASN A 365 -25.99 8.63 -10.53
N LYS A 366 -26.61 8.39 -9.39
CA LYS A 366 -26.06 8.70 -8.05
C LYS A 366 -26.24 7.51 -7.12
N LEU A 367 -25.34 7.35 -6.19
CA LEU A 367 -25.52 6.45 -5.08
C LEU A 367 -26.69 6.96 -4.22
N ILE A 368 -27.71 6.13 -4.03
CA ILE A 368 -28.88 6.46 -3.20
C ILE A 368 -28.72 5.76 -1.86
N SER A 369 -28.40 6.53 -0.84
CA SER A 369 -28.29 6.03 0.53
C SER A 369 -28.70 7.13 1.50
N ASP A 370 -29.64 6.80 2.38
CA ASP A 370 -30.10 7.71 3.45
C ASP A 370 -29.12 7.75 4.64
N LEU A 371 -28.15 6.83 4.67
CA LEU A 371 -27.21 6.67 5.79
C LEU A 371 -25.94 7.52 5.63
N ILE A 372 -25.72 8.11 4.46
CA ILE A 372 -24.49 8.82 4.14
C ILE A 372 -24.80 10.31 3.98
N PRO A 373 -24.16 11.20 4.76
CA PRO A 373 -24.30 12.65 4.60
C PRO A 373 -23.90 13.11 3.18
N ALA A 374 -24.62 14.07 2.63
CA ALA A 374 -24.38 14.59 1.29
C ALA A 374 -22.95 15.16 1.10
N GLN A 375 -22.35 15.67 2.19
CA GLN A 375 -20.99 16.21 2.19
C GLN A 375 -19.94 15.10 1.90
N ILE A 376 -20.19 13.88 2.36
CA ILE A 376 -19.30 12.70 2.15
C ILE A 376 -19.66 12.02 0.82
N CYS A 377 -20.95 11.93 0.46
CA CYS A 377 -21.43 11.27 -0.76
C CYS A 377 -21.21 12.13 -2.01
N THR A 378 -19.97 12.58 -2.25
CA THR A 378 -19.60 13.32 -3.45
C THR A 378 -19.22 12.36 -4.58
N GLU A 379 -19.33 12.80 -5.84
CA GLU A 379 -18.88 11.98 -6.99
C GLU A 379 -17.41 11.59 -6.85
N ARG A 380 -16.54 12.50 -6.39
CA ARG A 380 -15.12 12.22 -6.12
C ARG A 380 -14.96 11.07 -5.14
N ASN A 381 -15.63 11.16 -3.99
CA ASN A 381 -15.48 10.17 -2.92
C ASN A 381 -16.04 8.80 -3.34
N VAL A 382 -17.16 8.76 -4.08
CA VAL A 382 -17.68 7.52 -4.66
C VAL A 382 -16.66 6.91 -5.64
N ARG A 383 -16.05 7.72 -6.51
CA ARG A 383 -15.01 7.25 -7.44
C ARG A 383 -13.73 6.77 -6.72
N GLU A 384 -13.35 7.41 -5.63
CA GLU A 384 -12.25 6.89 -4.81
C GLU A 384 -12.63 5.59 -4.10
N ALA A 385 -13.84 5.51 -3.52
CA ALA A 385 -14.34 4.30 -2.89
C ALA A 385 -14.45 3.11 -3.87
N GLU A 386 -14.81 3.34 -5.14
CA GLU A 386 -14.80 2.31 -6.18
C GLU A 386 -13.42 1.66 -6.34
N LYS A 387 -12.33 2.43 -6.21
CA LYS A 387 -10.96 1.92 -6.34
C LYS A 387 -10.57 0.94 -5.22
N SER A 388 -11.31 0.92 -4.11
CA SER A 388 -11.02 0.00 -3.02
C SER A 388 -11.06 -1.46 -3.46
N ILE A 389 -11.94 -1.82 -4.41
CA ILE A 389 -12.10 -3.19 -4.90
C ILE A 389 -10.89 -3.74 -5.66
N VAL A 390 -9.95 -2.88 -6.07
CA VAL A 390 -8.73 -3.33 -6.77
C VAL A 390 -7.95 -4.33 -5.92
N ARG A 391 -8.04 -4.23 -4.59
CA ARG A 391 -7.43 -5.19 -3.64
C ARG A 391 -8.21 -6.50 -3.48
N ALA A 392 -9.41 -6.58 -4.03
CA ALA A 392 -10.30 -7.74 -3.94
C ALA A 392 -10.62 -8.35 -5.31
N LEU A 393 -9.79 -8.12 -6.34
CA LEU A 393 -10.01 -8.57 -7.72
C LEU A 393 -9.84 -10.10 -7.90
N SER A 394 -10.14 -10.89 -6.88
CA SER A 394 -10.28 -12.35 -6.98
C SER A 394 -11.73 -12.72 -7.32
N SER A 395 -11.92 -13.87 -7.99
CA SER A 395 -13.26 -14.42 -8.25
C SER A 395 -13.88 -15.12 -7.04
N GLU A 396 -13.30 -14.92 -5.85
CA GLU A 396 -13.65 -15.62 -4.64
C GLU A 396 -14.46 -14.74 -3.71
N TRP A 397 -15.37 -15.36 -2.95
CA TRP A 397 -16.14 -14.66 -1.95
C TRP A 397 -15.28 -14.30 -0.74
N ILE A 398 -15.39 -13.05 -0.30
CA ILE A 398 -14.70 -12.51 0.87
C ILE A 398 -15.70 -11.80 1.79
N TYR A 399 -15.42 -11.77 3.08
CA TYR A 399 -16.20 -10.98 4.02
C TYR A 399 -15.92 -9.49 3.85
N PHE A 400 -16.97 -8.68 3.94
CA PHE A 400 -16.80 -7.22 3.88
C PHE A 400 -16.00 -6.71 5.07
N ASP A 401 -16.20 -7.27 6.26
CA ASP A 401 -15.48 -6.88 7.48
C ASP A 401 -13.97 -7.15 7.37
N ASP A 402 -13.55 -8.23 6.72
CA ASP A 402 -12.13 -8.51 6.47
C ASP A 402 -11.57 -7.55 5.40
N PHE A 403 -12.33 -7.33 4.34
CA PHE A 403 -11.95 -6.44 3.25
C PHE A 403 -11.68 -5.00 3.71
N ILE A 404 -12.52 -4.45 4.61
CA ILE A 404 -12.43 -3.04 5.02
C ILE A 404 -11.12 -2.72 5.74
N HIS A 405 -10.51 -3.70 6.45
CA HIS A 405 -9.23 -3.52 7.13
C HIS A 405 -8.07 -3.25 6.14
N GLY A 406 -8.21 -3.71 4.91
CA GLY A 406 -7.20 -3.53 3.86
C GLY A 406 -7.46 -2.35 2.92
N VAL A 407 -8.53 -1.60 3.10
CA VAL A 407 -8.85 -0.46 2.23
C VAL A 407 -7.89 0.70 2.46
N ILE A 408 -7.40 1.30 1.35
CA ILE A 408 -6.39 2.37 1.36
C ILE A 408 -6.77 3.57 0.49
N VAL A 409 -8.06 3.81 0.28
CA VAL A 409 -8.53 4.91 -0.58
C VAL A 409 -8.60 6.25 0.16
N PRO A 410 -8.15 7.37 -0.44
CA PRO A 410 -8.13 8.68 0.20
C PRO A 410 -9.50 9.38 0.08
N LEU A 411 -10.35 9.27 1.09
CA LEU A 411 -11.65 9.95 1.15
C LEU A 411 -11.56 11.31 1.84
N GLY A 412 -10.74 11.41 2.88
CA GLY A 412 -10.47 12.62 3.64
C GLY A 412 -8.98 12.76 3.96
N ASP A 413 -8.62 13.76 4.76
CA ASP A 413 -7.22 14.03 5.12
C ASP A 413 -6.63 12.91 6.01
N ASP A 414 -7.43 12.31 6.90
CA ASP A 414 -7.00 11.25 7.81
C ASP A 414 -6.95 9.87 7.15
N SER A 415 -7.61 9.71 6.01
CA SER A 415 -7.55 8.48 5.20
C SER A 415 -6.43 8.51 4.14
N MET A 416 -5.72 9.63 3.99
CA MET A 416 -4.59 9.74 3.08
C MET A 416 -3.32 9.17 3.70
N ILE A 417 -2.75 8.14 3.04
CA ILE A 417 -1.48 7.55 3.46
C ILE A 417 -0.32 8.47 3.06
N MET A 418 0.35 9.01 4.06
CA MET A 418 1.51 9.88 3.87
C MET A 418 2.64 9.48 4.80
N LEU A 419 3.87 9.61 4.33
CA LEU A 419 5.06 9.47 5.17
C LEU A 419 5.12 10.64 6.15
N LYS A 420 4.94 10.35 7.43
CA LYS A 420 4.92 11.36 8.51
C LYS A 420 6.01 11.05 9.53
N ARG A 421 6.62 12.11 10.05
CA ARG A 421 7.57 12.01 11.16
C ARG A 421 6.83 12.13 12.49
N GLN A 422 6.99 11.15 13.37
CA GLN A 422 6.46 11.15 14.73
C GLN A 422 7.63 11.07 15.73
N GLY A 423 8.04 12.22 16.25
CA GLY A 423 9.26 12.32 17.06
C GLY A 423 10.51 12.01 16.24
N LYS A 424 11.18 10.90 16.55
CA LYS A 424 12.36 10.40 15.80
C LYS A 424 12.01 9.36 14.74
N ILE A 425 10.80 8.83 14.74
CA ILE A 425 10.39 7.73 13.86
C ILE A 425 9.59 8.27 12.69
N TRP A 426 9.90 7.77 11.50
CA TRP A 426 9.10 7.98 10.30
C TRP A 426 8.21 6.77 10.07
N LYS A 427 6.99 6.99 9.58
CA LYS A 427 6.11 5.92 9.13
C LYS A 427 5.08 6.42 8.12
N TYR A 428 4.60 5.55 7.27
CA TYR A 428 3.38 5.80 6.52
C TYR A 428 2.21 5.76 7.49
N ALA A 429 1.52 6.91 7.65
CA ALA A 429 0.30 6.95 8.43
C ALA A 429 -0.76 6.12 7.71
N LEU A 430 -1.23 5.04 8.34
CA LEU A 430 -2.28 4.19 7.79
C LEU A 430 -3.62 4.95 7.79
N PRO A 431 -4.56 4.62 6.88
CA PRO A 431 -5.82 5.34 6.79
C PRO A 431 -6.67 5.14 8.05
N CYS A 432 -7.27 6.23 8.52
CA CYS A 432 -8.26 6.22 9.57
C CYS A 432 -9.57 6.76 8.99
N TYR A 433 -10.57 5.90 8.83
CA TYR A 433 -11.86 6.27 8.26
C TYR A 433 -12.86 6.62 9.36
N SER A 434 -13.65 7.68 9.15
CA SER A 434 -14.80 7.98 9.96
C SER A 434 -15.93 6.96 9.73
N GLU A 435 -16.94 6.95 10.62
CA GLU A 435 -18.11 6.06 10.44
C GLU A 435 -18.83 6.34 9.13
N GLU A 436 -18.93 7.61 8.72
CA GLU A 436 -19.55 8.02 7.47
C GLU A 436 -18.73 7.60 6.25
N GLU A 437 -17.40 7.66 6.31
CA GLU A 437 -16.52 7.18 5.24
C GLU A 437 -16.59 5.67 5.10
N LEU A 438 -16.65 4.93 6.22
CA LEU A 438 -16.88 3.48 6.22
C LEU A 438 -18.24 3.13 5.62
N ALA A 439 -19.30 3.89 5.96
CA ALA A 439 -20.62 3.71 5.38
C ALA A 439 -20.62 3.99 3.86
N LEU A 440 -19.86 4.98 3.39
CA LEU A 440 -19.69 5.27 1.97
C LEU A 440 -19.02 4.11 1.24
N ILE A 441 -17.90 3.59 1.77
CA ILE A 441 -17.19 2.45 1.17
C ILE A 441 -18.13 1.25 1.09
N LYS A 442 -18.83 0.96 2.20
CA LYS A 442 -19.80 -0.14 2.26
C LYS A 442 -20.91 -0.01 1.21
N ALA A 443 -21.55 1.13 1.16
CA ALA A 443 -22.61 1.39 0.17
C ALA A 443 -22.08 1.38 -1.26
N THR A 444 -20.85 1.85 -1.49
CA THR A 444 -20.22 1.78 -2.80
C THR A 444 -19.99 0.33 -3.24
N VAL A 445 -19.43 -0.51 -2.37
CA VAL A 445 -19.10 -1.90 -2.73
C VAL A 445 -20.35 -2.79 -2.80
N LEU A 446 -21.25 -2.70 -1.81
CA LEU A 446 -22.37 -3.61 -1.66
C LEU A 446 -23.67 -3.15 -2.36
N GLU A 447 -23.77 -1.88 -2.76
CA GLU A 447 -24.97 -1.35 -3.42
C GLU A 447 -24.65 -0.75 -4.78
N TRP A 448 -23.77 0.25 -4.84
CA TRP A 448 -23.45 0.98 -6.07
C TRP A 448 -22.82 0.07 -7.13
N LEU A 449 -21.75 -0.66 -6.78
CA LEU A 449 -21.09 -1.57 -7.71
C LEU A 449 -21.94 -2.82 -8.03
N PHE A 450 -22.80 -3.24 -7.11
CA PHE A 450 -23.77 -4.29 -7.33
C PHE A 450 -24.81 -3.92 -8.41
N GLU A 451 -25.27 -2.66 -8.44
CA GLU A 451 -26.24 -2.19 -9.45
C GLU A 451 -25.75 -2.36 -10.90
N PHE A 452 -24.42 -2.32 -11.10
CA PHE A 452 -23.84 -2.49 -12.45
C PHE A 452 -23.34 -3.90 -12.74
N GLY A 453 -23.49 -4.82 -11.78
CA GLY A 453 -22.96 -6.17 -11.92
C GLY A 453 -21.45 -6.27 -11.78
N VAL A 454 -20.80 -5.31 -11.12
CA VAL A 454 -19.37 -5.32 -10.80
C VAL A 454 -19.10 -6.20 -9.58
N THR A 455 -19.97 -6.13 -8.57
CA THR A 455 -19.94 -7.01 -7.41
C THR A 455 -21.17 -7.87 -7.35
N SER A 456 -21.04 -9.09 -6.82
CA SER A 456 -22.15 -9.91 -6.38
C SER A 456 -22.10 -9.96 -4.86
N VAL A 457 -23.25 -9.82 -4.21
CA VAL A 457 -23.37 -9.62 -2.76
C VAL A 457 -24.19 -10.72 -2.15
N GLY A 458 -23.83 -11.16 -0.93
CA GLY A 458 -24.54 -12.18 -0.20
C GLY A 458 -24.32 -12.11 1.31
N MET A 459 -24.90 -13.08 1.99
CA MET A 459 -24.75 -13.30 3.44
C MET A 459 -24.19 -14.70 3.67
N HIS A 460 -23.20 -14.81 4.55
CA HIS A 460 -22.65 -16.06 5.01
C HIS A 460 -22.51 -16.02 6.54
N ASP A 461 -23.18 -16.96 7.23
CA ASP A 461 -23.22 -17.04 8.70
C ASP A 461 -23.57 -15.69 9.38
N GLY A 462 -24.53 -14.94 8.80
CA GLY A 462 -25.00 -13.66 9.33
C GLY A 462 -24.08 -12.46 9.04
N LYS A 463 -23.01 -12.65 8.26
CA LYS A 463 -22.07 -11.60 7.85
C LYS A 463 -22.21 -11.29 6.36
N GLU A 464 -22.08 -10.02 6.01
CA GLU A 464 -22.08 -9.60 4.61
C GLU A 464 -20.81 -10.02 3.90
N CYS A 465 -20.97 -10.54 2.69
CA CYS A 465 -19.86 -10.98 1.84
C CYS A 465 -20.13 -10.58 0.39
N PHE A 466 -19.06 -10.51 -0.39
CA PHE A 466 -19.14 -10.18 -1.80
C PHE A 466 -18.00 -10.82 -2.59
N TYR A 467 -18.13 -10.86 -3.90
CA TYR A 467 -17.02 -11.16 -4.81
C TYR A 467 -17.09 -10.23 -6.03
N ILE A 468 -15.96 -10.06 -6.70
CA ILE A 468 -15.87 -9.28 -7.94
C ILE A 468 -16.22 -10.19 -9.11
N THR A 469 -17.28 -9.82 -9.84
CA THR A 469 -17.74 -10.60 -11.01
C THR A 469 -16.71 -10.57 -12.14
N PRO A 470 -16.78 -11.49 -13.10
CA PRO A 470 -15.94 -11.42 -14.32
C PRO A 470 -16.04 -10.10 -15.06
N PHE A 471 -17.23 -9.48 -15.07
CA PHE A 471 -17.43 -8.15 -15.63
C PHE A 471 -16.68 -7.08 -14.84
N GLY A 472 -16.78 -7.13 -13.52
CA GLY A 472 -16.04 -6.24 -12.61
C GLY A 472 -14.52 -6.38 -12.77
N GLN A 473 -14.02 -7.61 -12.87
CA GLN A 473 -12.60 -7.87 -13.13
C GLN A 473 -12.14 -7.28 -14.47
N SER A 474 -12.94 -7.41 -15.54
CA SER A 474 -12.60 -6.81 -16.83
C SER A 474 -12.61 -5.28 -16.82
N LEU A 475 -13.38 -4.66 -15.92
CA LEU A 475 -13.51 -3.20 -15.83
C LEU A 475 -12.43 -2.56 -14.94
N PHE A 476 -12.04 -3.21 -13.85
CA PHE A 476 -11.12 -2.70 -12.83
C PHE A 476 -9.75 -3.41 -12.79
N GLY A 477 -9.65 -4.61 -13.35
CA GLY A 477 -8.41 -5.37 -13.45
C GLY A 477 -7.58 -4.89 -14.65
N ARG A 478 -6.62 -4.01 -14.43
CA ARG A 478 -5.66 -3.56 -15.45
C ARG A 478 -4.26 -4.00 -15.10
#